data_cb74e51a257b2e1c577834e2326f13f9
#
_entry.id   cb74e51a257b2e1c577834e2326f13f9
#
_cell.length_a   1.000
_cell.length_b   1.000
_cell.length_c   1.000
_cell.angle_alpha   90.00
_cell.angle_beta   90.00
_cell.angle_gamma   90.00
#
_symmetry.space_group_name_H-M   'P 1'
#
loop_
_entity.id
_entity.type
_entity.pdbx_description
1 polymer ?
#
loop_
_entity_poly.entity_id
_entity_poly.type
_entity_poly.pdbx_seq_one_letter_code
_entity_poly.pdbx_strand_id
1 'polypeptide(L)'
;MPAQCTFALNGLKVSTLLCSGFGGVAAFSGNKDHVDNPADTAVVGAGPIPKGRYYIIRRETGGRLGRVRDLALDMWSNSNRASWFALYSADGKIDDWIFVNGVKRGNFRLHPNGRWGISDGCITLPSQAQFDRLSAYLLSQPSAVIPGTDIPYYGTVDVR
;
A
#
# COMPACT_ATOMS: atom_id res chain seq x y z
N MET A 1 3.49 -17.87 8.84
CA MET A 1 3.41 -16.44 9.21
C MET A 1 3.17 -15.61 7.97
N PRO A 2 2.32 -14.60 8.03
CA PRO A 2 2.19 -13.63 6.94
C PRO A 2 3.53 -12.98 6.60
N ALA A 3 3.68 -12.48 5.37
CA ALA A 3 4.90 -11.83 4.92
C ALA A 3 5.25 -10.61 5.79
N GLN A 4 6.52 -10.35 5.96
CA GLN A 4 7.01 -9.16 6.66
C GLN A 4 7.82 -8.31 5.69
N CYS A 5 7.33 -7.11 5.42
CA CYS A 5 7.95 -6.19 4.48
C CYS A 5 8.33 -4.87 5.17
N THR A 6 9.28 -4.17 4.59
CA THR A 6 9.68 -2.81 4.97
C THR A 6 9.75 -1.93 3.74
N PHE A 7 9.41 -0.66 3.90
CA PHE A 7 9.51 0.35 2.87
C PHE A 7 10.09 1.63 3.46
N ALA A 8 11.18 2.14 2.89
CA ALA A 8 11.86 3.33 3.41
C ALA A 8 11.47 4.57 2.60
N LEU A 9 11.08 5.64 3.30
CA LEU A 9 10.94 6.97 2.72
C LEU A 9 12.32 7.62 2.68
N ASN A 10 13.03 7.44 1.58
CA ASN A 10 14.47 7.81 1.45
C ASN A 10 14.71 9.20 0.84
N GLY A 11 13.66 9.95 0.51
CA GLY A 11 13.77 11.26 -0.15
C GLY A 11 14.26 11.21 -1.60
N LEU A 12 14.39 10.02 -2.17
CA LEU A 12 14.77 9.81 -3.57
C LEU A 12 13.54 9.49 -4.41
N LYS A 13 13.66 9.53 -5.73
CA LYS A 13 12.52 9.25 -6.64
C LYS A 13 12.12 7.78 -6.69
N VAL A 14 12.95 6.91 -6.16
CA VAL A 14 12.69 5.49 -6.03
C VAL A 14 13.29 4.96 -4.73
N SER A 15 12.60 4.03 -4.11
CA SER A 15 13.03 3.34 -2.90
C SER A 15 12.91 1.83 -3.12
N THR A 16 13.00 1.07 -2.04
CA THR A 16 12.92 -0.39 -2.07
C THR A 16 11.83 -0.88 -1.13
N LEU A 17 10.93 -1.71 -1.64
CA LEU A 17 10.07 -2.56 -0.84
C LEU A 17 10.80 -3.89 -0.64
N LEU A 18 11.17 -4.18 0.59
CA LEU A 18 11.91 -5.38 0.98
C LEU A 18 10.99 -6.31 1.76
N CYS A 19 10.79 -7.54 1.28
CA CYS A 19 10.00 -8.56 1.97
C CYS A 19 10.88 -9.77 2.32
N SER A 20 10.83 -10.20 3.58
CA SER A 20 11.57 -11.37 4.06
C SER A 20 11.20 -12.62 3.26
N GLY A 21 12.20 -13.32 2.76
CA GLY A 21 12.01 -14.53 1.94
C GLY A 21 11.70 -14.28 0.47
N PHE A 22 11.40 -13.04 0.09
CA PHE A 22 11.19 -12.64 -1.31
C PHE A 22 12.36 -11.81 -1.86
N GLY A 23 12.84 -10.85 -1.10
CA GLY A 23 13.86 -9.89 -1.50
C GLY A 23 13.33 -8.49 -1.72
N GLY A 24 14.14 -7.63 -2.33
CA GLY A 24 13.83 -6.24 -2.61
C GLY A 24 13.32 -6.01 -4.03
N VAL A 25 12.35 -5.12 -4.17
CA VAL A 25 11.87 -4.60 -5.45
C VAL A 25 11.80 -3.09 -5.41
N ALA A 26 12.04 -2.46 -6.57
CA ALA A 26 11.90 -1.02 -6.70
C ALA A 26 10.44 -0.61 -6.46
N ALA A 27 10.24 0.41 -5.65
CA ALA A 27 8.93 0.97 -5.33
C ALA A 27 9.06 2.45 -4.96
N PHE A 28 7.98 3.20 -5.06
CA PHE A 28 7.91 4.59 -4.65
C PHE A 28 6.55 4.92 -4.07
N SER A 29 6.46 6.02 -3.33
CA SER A 29 5.21 6.53 -2.78
C SER A 29 5.16 8.06 -2.89
N GLY A 30 4.00 8.59 -3.26
CA GLY A 30 3.83 10.01 -3.54
C GLY A 30 4.06 10.38 -5.01
N ASN A 31 3.88 11.65 -5.33
CA ASN A 31 4.07 12.14 -6.70
C ASN A 31 4.82 13.48 -6.75
N LYS A 32 5.31 13.82 -7.94
CA LYS A 32 6.08 15.05 -8.20
C LYS A 32 7.26 15.19 -7.24
N ASP A 33 7.40 16.35 -6.62
CA ASP A 33 8.50 16.67 -5.70
C ASP A 33 8.32 16.05 -4.31
N HIS A 34 7.19 15.39 -4.05
CA HIS A 34 6.86 14.77 -2.76
C HIS A 34 7.22 13.29 -2.70
N VAL A 35 7.70 12.70 -3.80
CA VAL A 35 8.02 11.27 -3.87
C VAL A 35 9.03 10.89 -2.79
N ASP A 36 8.63 9.89 -1.97
CA ASP A 36 9.43 9.32 -0.88
C ASP A 36 9.97 10.34 0.13
N ASN A 37 9.40 11.55 0.16
CA ASN A 37 9.82 12.58 1.10
C ASN A 37 9.14 12.39 2.46
N PRO A 38 9.89 12.03 3.51
CA PRO A 38 9.29 11.78 4.83
C PRO A 38 8.71 13.03 5.49
N ALA A 39 9.05 14.23 5.04
CA ALA A 39 8.48 15.48 5.54
C ALA A 39 7.09 15.79 4.96
N ASP A 40 6.73 15.16 3.83
CA ASP A 40 5.52 15.48 3.06
C ASP A 40 4.37 14.49 3.28
N THR A 41 4.44 13.66 4.32
CA THR A 41 3.41 12.64 4.59
C THR A 41 2.04 13.21 4.91
N ALA A 42 1.94 14.48 5.27
CA ALA A 42 0.67 15.18 5.50
C ALA A 42 0.10 15.84 4.23
N VAL A 43 0.81 15.81 3.10
CA VAL A 43 0.35 16.44 1.85
C VAL A 43 -0.71 15.56 1.19
N VAL A 44 -1.94 16.04 1.17
CA VAL A 44 -3.08 15.31 0.58
C VAL A 44 -2.94 15.24 -0.93
N GLY A 45 -3.15 14.05 -1.51
CA GLY A 45 -3.15 13.83 -2.96
C GLY A 45 -1.77 13.85 -3.63
N ALA A 46 -0.69 14.03 -2.86
CA ALA A 46 0.66 14.08 -3.43
C ALA A 46 1.73 13.47 -2.52
N GLY A 47 1.57 13.56 -1.21
CA GLY A 47 2.56 13.06 -0.25
C GLY A 47 2.64 11.54 -0.21
N PRO A 48 3.78 10.98 0.21
CA PRO A 48 3.95 9.55 0.35
C PRO A 48 3.10 8.97 1.47
N ILE A 49 3.02 7.64 1.52
CA ILE A 49 2.38 6.92 2.62
C ILE A 49 3.05 7.31 3.95
N PRO A 50 2.26 7.64 4.98
CA PRO A 50 2.82 7.97 6.28
C PRO A 50 3.58 6.82 6.94
N LYS A 51 4.56 7.16 7.77
CA LYS A 51 5.31 6.17 8.56
C LYS A 51 4.38 5.38 9.49
N GLY A 52 4.65 4.10 9.63
CA GLY A 52 3.87 3.20 10.49
C GLY A 52 3.78 1.80 9.91
N ARG A 53 3.08 0.93 10.62
CA ARG A 53 2.81 -0.44 10.18
C ARG A 53 1.45 -0.52 9.51
N TYR A 54 1.40 -1.24 8.39
CA TYR A 54 0.18 -1.47 7.62
C TYR A 54 -0.02 -2.96 7.37
N TYR A 55 -1.27 -3.42 7.45
CA TYR A 55 -1.67 -4.75 7.01
C TYR A 55 -1.84 -4.77 5.48
N ILE A 56 -1.34 -5.82 4.85
CA ILE A 56 -1.50 -6.05 3.41
C ILE A 56 -2.71 -6.97 3.22
N ILE A 57 -3.79 -6.44 2.67
CA ILE A 57 -5.10 -7.08 2.58
C ILE A 57 -5.49 -7.22 1.12
N ARG A 58 -6.02 -8.39 0.72
CA ARG A 58 -6.57 -8.58 -0.62
C ARG A 58 -7.88 -7.79 -0.79
N ARG A 59 -8.02 -7.07 -1.89
CA ARG A 59 -9.21 -6.21 -2.13
C ARG A 59 -10.54 -6.96 -2.18
N GLU A 60 -10.53 -8.22 -2.60
CA GLU A 60 -11.76 -9.01 -2.82
C GLU A 60 -12.40 -9.56 -1.54
N THR A 61 -11.71 -9.54 -0.41
CA THR A 61 -12.12 -10.26 0.80
C THR A 61 -12.98 -9.46 1.77
N GLY A 62 -13.32 -8.22 1.45
CA GLY A 62 -14.02 -7.34 2.38
C GLY A 62 -15.46 -7.04 2.01
N GLY A 63 -16.42 -7.88 2.37
CA GLY A 63 -17.85 -7.58 2.22
C GLY A 63 -18.32 -6.30 2.95
N ARG A 64 -17.60 -5.84 3.99
CA ARG A 64 -17.81 -4.55 4.66
C ARG A 64 -17.02 -3.40 4.04
N LEU A 65 -16.02 -3.69 3.22
CA LEU A 65 -15.14 -2.72 2.56
C LEU A 65 -15.64 -2.33 1.15
N GLY A 66 -16.81 -2.82 0.74
CA GLY A 66 -17.41 -2.55 -0.57
C GLY A 66 -17.64 -1.07 -0.87
N ARG A 67 -17.78 -0.21 0.16
CA ARG A 67 -17.91 1.25 -0.03
C ARG A 67 -16.60 1.95 -0.44
N VAL A 68 -15.46 1.34 -0.17
CA VAL A 68 -14.16 1.84 -0.62
C VAL A 68 -13.92 1.52 -2.10
N ARG A 69 -14.70 0.58 -2.63
CA ARG A 69 -14.64 0.10 -4.00
C ARG A 69 -14.99 1.18 -5.04
N ASP A 70 -15.91 2.08 -4.70
CA ASP A 70 -16.47 3.03 -5.67
C ASP A 70 -15.61 4.28 -5.86
N LEU A 71 -14.90 4.74 -4.82
CA LEU A 71 -14.07 5.94 -4.89
C LEU A 71 -12.74 5.73 -5.65
N ALA A 72 -12.24 4.50 -5.69
CA ALA A 72 -11.02 4.16 -6.43
C ALA A 72 -11.29 3.79 -7.90
N LEU A 73 -12.55 3.62 -8.28
CA LEU A 73 -12.93 3.17 -9.62
C LEU A 73 -12.74 4.25 -10.70
N ASP A 74 -12.88 5.51 -10.35
CA ASP A 74 -12.87 6.60 -11.32
C ASP A 74 -11.48 7.08 -11.77
N MET A 75 -10.42 6.75 -10.99
CA MET A 75 -9.09 7.30 -11.27
C MET A 75 -8.20 6.44 -12.19
N TRP A 76 -8.53 5.15 -12.43
CA TRP A 76 -7.56 4.23 -13.06
C TRP A 76 -8.20 3.22 -14.02
N SER A 77 -8.62 3.68 -15.17
CA SER A 77 -9.48 2.90 -16.07
C SER A 77 -8.84 1.72 -16.83
N ASN A 78 -7.58 1.34 -16.58
CA ASN A 78 -6.92 0.36 -17.46
C ASN A 78 -5.98 -0.67 -16.78
N SER A 79 -6.05 -0.86 -15.47
CA SER A 79 -5.27 -1.88 -14.78
C SER A 79 -6.16 -2.92 -14.11
N ASN A 80 -5.72 -4.18 -14.07
CA ASN A 80 -6.40 -5.26 -13.36
C ASN A 80 -6.37 -5.02 -11.84
N ARG A 81 -7.28 -4.19 -11.35
CA ARG A 81 -7.37 -3.73 -9.95
C ARG A 81 -7.66 -4.86 -8.95
N ALA A 82 -8.17 -5.98 -9.43
CA ALA A 82 -8.44 -7.16 -8.60
C ALA A 82 -7.15 -7.74 -8.00
N SER A 83 -5.99 -7.48 -8.63
CA SER A 83 -4.69 -7.93 -8.15
C SER A 83 -4.04 -7.00 -7.11
N TRP A 84 -4.59 -5.82 -6.87
CA TRP A 84 -4.03 -4.85 -5.93
C TRP A 84 -4.32 -5.23 -4.48
N PHE A 85 -3.45 -4.76 -3.58
CA PHE A 85 -3.66 -4.91 -2.15
C PHE A 85 -4.05 -3.58 -1.52
N ALA A 86 -4.93 -3.65 -0.52
CA ALA A 86 -5.19 -2.54 0.38
C ALA A 86 -4.15 -2.53 1.51
N LEU A 87 -3.78 -1.33 1.95
CA LEU A 87 -2.88 -1.10 3.07
C LEU A 87 -3.64 -0.39 4.19
N TYR A 88 -3.96 -1.13 5.24
CA TYR A 88 -4.65 -0.58 6.42
C TYR A 88 -3.70 -0.40 7.58
N SER A 89 -3.71 0.79 8.17
CA SER A 89 -2.87 1.09 9.33
C SER A 89 -3.18 0.17 10.51
N ALA A 90 -2.13 -0.31 11.16
CA ALA A 90 -2.22 -1.13 12.37
C ALA A 90 -2.27 -0.24 13.64
N ASP A 91 -3.10 0.80 13.62
CA ASP A 91 -3.25 1.78 14.71
C ASP A 91 -4.34 1.43 15.73
N GLY A 92 -4.90 0.21 15.63
CA GLY A 92 -5.99 -0.27 16.49
C GLY A 92 -7.38 0.01 15.96
N LYS A 93 -7.51 0.75 14.85
CA LYS A 93 -8.75 0.93 14.10
C LYS A 93 -8.58 0.40 12.69
N ILE A 94 -9.41 -0.54 12.31
CA ILE A 94 -9.37 -1.09 10.96
C ILE A 94 -10.28 -0.24 10.08
N ASP A 95 -9.73 0.86 9.63
CA ASP A 95 -10.32 1.73 8.64
C ASP A 95 -9.28 2.13 7.58
N ASP A 96 -9.73 2.78 6.54
CA ASP A 96 -8.88 3.18 5.41
C ASP A 96 -8.28 4.59 5.61
N TRP A 97 -8.19 5.05 6.85
CA TRP A 97 -7.79 6.42 7.20
C TRP A 97 -6.78 6.43 8.33
N ILE A 98 -5.90 7.42 8.29
CA ILE A 98 -5.07 7.83 9.42
C ILE A 98 -5.00 9.35 9.47
N PHE A 99 -4.59 9.90 10.61
CA PHE A 99 -4.35 11.31 10.77
C PHE A 99 -2.85 11.57 10.95
N VAL A 100 -2.31 12.49 10.15
CA VAL A 100 -0.91 12.93 10.24
C VAL A 100 -0.93 14.43 10.49
N ASN A 101 -0.45 14.88 11.65
CA ASN A 101 -0.48 16.29 12.05
C ASN A 101 -1.89 16.92 11.89
N GLY A 102 -2.93 16.17 12.24
CA GLY A 102 -4.32 16.61 12.09
C GLY A 102 -4.89 16.51 10.66
N VAL A 103 -4.11 16.07 9.71
CA VAL A 103 -4.53 15.91 8.30
C VAL A 103 -4.97 14.46 8.06
N LYS A 104 -6.18 14.29 7.54
CA LYS A 104 -6.73 12.98 7.18
C LYS A 104 -6.07 12.47 5.90
N ARG A 105 -5.45 11.30 5.99
CA ARG A 105 -4.84 10.59 4.88
C ARG A 105 -5.42 9.20 4.79
N GLY A 106 -5.51 8.62 3.58
CA GLY A 106 -6.08 7.30 3.41
C GLY A 106 -6.04 6.80 1.97
N ASN A 107 -6.78 5.72 1.71
CA ASN A 107 -6.83 5.03 0.42
C ASN A 107 -5.46 4.49 -0.04
N PHE A 108 -4.63 4.06 0.91
CA PHE A 108 -3.32 3.51 0.57
C PHE A 108 -3.46 2.11 -0.03
N ARG A 109 -2.74 1.88 -1.11
CA ARG A 109 -2.75 0.61 -1.85
C ARG A 109 -1.33 0.22 -2.22
N LEU A 110 -1.12 -1.06 -2.42
CA LEU A 110 0.08 -1.63 -3.03
C LEU A 110 -0.30 -2.07 -4.44
N HIS A 111 0.29 -1.46 -5.45
CA HIS A 111 -0.11 -1.67 -6.85
C HIS A 111 1.03 -1.43 -7.83
N PRO A 112 0.93 -1.96 -9.07
CA PRO A 112 1.87 -1.63 -10.12
C PRO A 112 1.64 -0.21 -10.64
N ASN A 113 2.65 0.35 -11.28
CA ASN A 113 2.57 1.66 -11.90
C ASN A 113 1.48 1.67 -12.98
N GLY A 114 0.58 2.64 -12.88
CA GLY A 114 -0.44 2.88 -13.91
C GLY A 114 0.11 3.70 -15.08
N ARG A 115 -0.75 3.93 -16.08
CA ARG A 115 -0.43 4.66 -17.31
C ARG A 115 0.22 6.03 -17.06
N TRP A 116 -0.06 6.67 -15.93
CA TRP A 116 0.36 8.03 -15.64
C TRP A 116 1.52 8.14 -14.63
N GLY A 117 1.98 7.04 -14.06
CA GLY A 117 3.08 7.04 -13.10
C GLY A 117 2.81 7.85 -11.84
N ILE A 118 1.55 7.95 -11.41
CA ILE A 118 1.12 8.79 -10.28
C ILE A 118 0.78 7.90 -9.08
N SER A 119 1.21 8.34 -7.90
CA SER A 119 0.86 7.74 -6.61
C SER A 119 0.39 8.84 -5.66
N ASP A 120 -0.83 8.70 -5.16
CA ASP A 120 -1.41 9.62 -4.17
C ASP A 120 -1.21 9.12 -2.73
N GLY A 121 -0.06 8.52 -2.47
CA GLY A 121 0.30 7.91 -1.19
C GLY A 121 0.31 6.39 -1.20
N CYS A 122 0.02 5.74 -2.32
CA CYS A 122 0.18 4.30 -2.48
C CYS A 122 1.66 3.90 -2.53
N ILE A 123 1.97 2.64 -2.20
CA ILE A 123 3.26 2.03 -2.54
C ILE A 123 3.12 1.47 -3.95
N THR A 124 3.87 2.02 -4.88
CA THR A 124 3.76 1.75 -6.31
C THR A 124 5.03 1.10 -6.84
N LEU A 125 4.89 -0.03 -7.54
CA LEU A 125 6.00 -0.70 -8.21
C LEU A 125 6.07 -0.24 -9.68
N PRO A 126 7.20 0.30 -10.15
CA PRO A 126 7.35 0.68 -11.56
C PRO A 126 7.21 -0.48 -12.54
N SER A 127 7.56 -1.69 -12.12
CA SER A 127 7.53 -2.90 -12.96
C SER A 127 6.31 -3.76 -12.69
N GLN A 128 5.47 -3.95 -13.70
CA GLN A 128 4.34 -4.87 -13.66
C GLN A 128 4.79 -6.32 -13.37
N ALA A 129 5.87 -6.76 -14.01
CA ALA A 129 6.38 -8.12 -13.82
C ALA A 129 6.86 -8.36 -12.38
N GLN A 130 7.51 -7.36 -11.76
CA GLN A 130 7.92 -7.46 -10.36
C GLN A 130 6.71 -7.43 -9.43
N PHE A 131 5.69 -6.64 -9.73
CA PHE A 131 4.45 -6.65 -8.97
C PHE A 131 3.75 -8.00 -9.04
N ASP A 132 3.67 -8.62 -10.22
CA ASP A 132 3.04 -9.93 -10.40
C ASP A 132 3.76 -11.01 -9.56
N ARG A 133 5.09 -10.97 -9.51
CA ARG A 133 5.89 -11.86 -8.67
C ARG A 133 5.66 -11.62 -7.18
N LEU A 134 5.63 -10.36 -6.76
CA LEU A 134 5.34 -9.97 -5.37
C LEU A 134 3.93 -10.40 -4.97
N SER A 135 2.95 -10.15 -5.81
CA SER A 135 1.55 -10.57 -5.58
C SER A 135 1.44 -12.09 -5.39
N ALA A 136 2.07 -12.88 -6.28
CA ALA A 136 2.11 -14.33 -6.16
C ALA A 136 2.78 -14.78 -4.87
N TYR A 137 3.88 -14.15 -4.48
CA TYR A 137 4.56 -14.42 -3.22
C TYR A 137 3.67 -14.13 -2.02
N LEU A 138 3.05 -12.95 -1.96
CA LEU A 138 2.17 -12.57 -0.85
C LEU A 138 1.00 -13.56 -0.70
N LEU A 139 0.36 -13.93 -1.81
CA LEU A 139 -0.77 -14.86 -1.79
C LEU A 139 -0.37 -16.30 -1.47
N SER A 140 0.90 -16.66 -1.62
CA SER A 140 1.44 -17.97 -1.24
C SER A 140 1.75 -18.08 0.26
N GLN A 141 1.81 -16.95 0.96
CA GLN A 141 2.10 -16.95 2.40
C GLN A 141 0.85 -17.36 3.19
N PRO A 142 1.03 -18.03 4.34
CA PRO A 142 -0.08 -18.25 5.27
C PRO A 142 -0.69 -16.93 5.68
N SER A 143 -2.00 -16.77 5.50
CA SER A 143 -2.72 -15.60 6.01
C SER A 143 -2.95 -15.72 7.52
N ALA A 144 -3.10 -14.59 8.16
CA ALA A 144 -3.60 -14.49 9.53
C ALA A 144 -4.78 -13.52 9.55
N VAL A 145 -5.52 -13.50 10.64
CA VAL A 145 -6.66 -12.58 10.80
C VAL A 145 -6.21 -11.38 11.63
N ILE A 146 -6.59 -10.19 11.22
CA ILE A 146 -6.32 -8.97 11.98
C ILE A 146 -7.01 -9.07 13.34
N PRO A 147 -6.31 -8.83 14.46
CA PRO A 147 -6.88 -8.96 15.80
C PRO A 147 -8.17 -8.16 15.96
N GLY A 148 -9.20 -8.81 16.49
CA GLY A 148 -10.52 -8.20 16.71
C GLY A 148 -11.41 -8.10 15.46
N THR A 149 -11.02 -8.74 14.36
CA THR A 149 -11.77 -8.75 13.09
C THR A 149 -11.84 -10.15 12.50
N ASP A 150 -12.57 -10.30 11.41
CA ASP A 150 -12.60 -11.48 10.54
C ASP A 150 -11.80 -11.27 9.23
N ILE A 151 -11.01 -10.21 9.14
CA ILE A 151 -10.32 -9.80 7.92
C ILE A 151 -8.96 -10.51 7.82
N PRO A 152 -8.75 -11.33 6.79
CA PRO A 152 -7.44 -11.95 6.56
C PRO A 152 -6.45 -10.94 5.99
N TYR A 153 -5.20 -11.02 6.43
CA TYR A 153 -4.08 -10.29 5.85
C TYR A 153 -2.95 -11.25 5.45
N TYR A 154 -2.22 -10.89 4.43
CA TYR A 154 -1.18 -11.74 3.83
C TYR A 154 0.24 -11.29 4.20
N GLY A 155 0.35 -10.11 4.75
CA GLY A 155 1.61 -9.55 5.21
C GLY A 155 1.41 -8.24 5.94
N THR A 156 2.52 -7.72 6.46
CA THR A 156 2.62 -6.36 6.99
C THR A 156 3.72 -5.62 6.26
N VAL A 157 3.59 -4.31 6.16
CA VAL A 157 4.67 -3.44 5.71
C VAL A 157 4.92 -2.36 6.75
N ASP A 158 6.18 -2.25 7.20
CA ASP A 158 6.64 -1.18 8.07
C ASP A 158 7.22 -0.06 7.20
N VAL A 159 6.54 1.07 7.18
CA VAL A 159 7.01 2.29 6.51
C VAL A 159 7.88 3.09 7.47
N ARG A 160 9.11 3.39 7.06
CA ARG A 160 10.15 4.04 7.88
C ARG A 160 10.65 5.34 7.28
#